data_acfe9163bae220df886fe67b70d6d0bb
#
_entry.id   acfe9163bae220df886fe67b70d6d0bb
#
_cell.length_a   1.000
_cell.length_b   1.000
_cell.length_c   1.000
_cell.angle_alpha   90.00
_cell.angle_beta   90.00
_cell.angle_gamma   90.00
#
_symmetry.space_group_name_H-M   'P 1'
#
loop_
_entity.id
_entity.type
_entity.pdbx_description
1 polymer ?
#
loop_
_entity_poly.entity_id
_entity_poly.type
_entity_poly.pdbx_seq_one_letter_code
_entity_poly.pdbx_strand_id
1 'polypeptide(L)'
;MNHTDRQARRAEQARAIRRRRRVAGLSLLGVAAVIVAAVVLLGSGTGGGGSAKPSASSQKGSSGSSTATGSASAKPSPLLGPIPATAPGAHRAATEPVPILMYHVIGTVKPGTPYPELWVTASDFSAQMRALAARGYHGVTLQQAWDAWHHGGLLPSKPVVVSFDDGYSGQYKDAMPVLRSLRWPGVLNLKLGNLRDLKAPHVREMIASGWEIDSHTINHPSLPAIDDAHLRYELEASKARLKKEFGLTVNFFCYPAGAYNQHVIAAVKQAGYLAATTTDEGFARPQDTFVLGRVRVNGSDSPASLLAKLAATDPNASPTLRPQGGA
;
A
#
# COMPACT_ATOMS: atom_id res chain seq x y z
N MET A 1 26.76 -9.51 6.86
CA MET A 1 25.86 -10.60 6.43
C MET A 1 25.80 -10.57 4.91
N ASN A 2 26.30 -11.60 4.24
CA ASN A 2 26.51 -11.64 2.80
C ASN A 2 25.19 -11.76 2.02
N HIS A 3 25.21 -11.35 0.74
CA HIS A 3 24.05 -11.43 -0.16
C HIS A 3 23.46 -12.86 -0.25
N THR A 4 24.31 -13.87 -0.21
CA THR A 4 23.99 -15.30 -0.18
C THR A 4 23.20 -15.71 1.07
N ASP A 5 23.57 -15.19 2.25
CA ASP A 5 22.87 -15.49 3.51
C ASP A 5 21.45 -14.92 3.54
N ARG A 6 21.25 -13.76 2.90
CA ARG A 6 19.91 -13.15 2.76
C ARG A 6 19.03 -13.95 1.82
N GLN A 7 19.59 -14.45 0.72
CA GLN A 7 18.86 -15.32 -0.21
C GLN A 7 18.50 -16.66 0.43
N ALA A 8 19.41 -17.27 1.21
CA ALA A 8 19.15 -18.52 1.91
C ALA A 8 17.99 -18.37 2.92
N ARG A 9 17.99 -17.33 3.75
CA ARG A 9 16.91 -17.05 4.72
C ARG A 9 15.55 -16.78 4.03
N ARG A 10 15.56 -16.08 2.89
CA ARG A 10 14.34 -15.87 2.07
C ARG A 10 13.79 -17.18 1.49
N ALA A 11 14.67 -18.05 1.01
CA ALA A 11 14.28 -19.36 0.52
C ALA A 11 13.69 -20.26 1.63
N GLU A 12 14.23 -20.17 2.84
CA GLU A 12 13.75 -20.90 4.00
C GLU A 12 12.38 -20.40 4.47
N GLN A 13 12.19 -19.08 4.54
CA GLN A 13 10.89 -18.47 4.83
C GLN A 13 9.84 -18.82 3.77
N ALA A 14 10.19 -18.80 2.49
CA ALA A 14 9.30 -19.20 1.41
C ALA A 14 8.90 -20.69 1.51
N ARG A 15 9.84 -21.59 1.90
CA ARG A 15 9.55 -23.02 2.15
C ARG A 15 8.62 -23.21 3.35
N ALA A 16 8.80 -22.45 4.43
CA ALA A 16 7.92 -22.50 5.61
C ALA A 16 6.49 -22.05 5.29
N ILE A 17 6.34 -20.98 4.49
CA ILE A 17 5.03 -20.48 4.01
C ILE A 17 4.35 -21.53 3.11
N ARG A 18 5.08 -22.16 2.18
CA ARG A 18 4.54 -23.23 1.31
C ARG A 18 4.09 -24.43 2.11
N ARG A 19 4.83 -24.83 3.15
CA ARG A 19 4.45 -25.94 4.03
C ARG A 19 3.16 -25.64 4.80
N ARG A 20 3.01 -24.44 5.35
CA ARG A 20 1.79 -23.98 6.02
C ARG A 20 0.58 -23.94 5.07
N ARG A 21 0.75 -23.48 3.83
CA ARG A 21 -0.33 -23.46 2.82
C ARG A 21 -0.75 -24.86 2.39
N ARG A 22 0.15 -25.84 2.29
CA ARG A 22 -0.22 -27.25 2.00
C ARG A 22 -1.03 -27.87 3.12
N VAL A 23 -0.70 -27.58 4.38
CA VAL A 23 -1.47 -28.06 5.53
C VAL A 23 -2.86 -27.42 5.57
N ALA A 24 -2.95 -26.09 5.34
CA ALA A 24 -4.24 -25.38 5.27
C ALA A 24 -5.11 -25.83 4.08
N GLY A 25 -4.51 -26.10 2.92
CA GLY A 25 -5.22 -26.61 1.74
C GLY A 25 -5.82 -28.00 1.94
N LEU A 26 -5.12 -28.89 2.62
CA LEU A 26 -5.62 -30.22 2.98
C LEU A 26 -6.79 -30.15 3.97
N SER A 27 -6.77 -29.20 4.90
CA SER A 27 -7.88 -28.97 5.85
C SER A 27 -9.14 -28.43 5.15
N LEU A 28 -8.99 -27.56 4.14
CA LEU A 28 -10.11 -27.01 3.36
C LEU A 28 -10.76 -28.08 2.45
N LEU A 29 -9.97 -28.97 1.87
CA LEU A 29 -10.50 -30.10 1.07
C LEU A 29 -11.27 -31.11 1.94
N GLY A 30 -10.83 -31.35 3.17
CA GLY A 30 -11.54 -32.20 4.13
C GLY A 30 -12.91 -31.63 4.52
N VAL A 31 -13.00 -30.32 4.75
CA VAL A 31 -14.26 -29.63 5.10
C VAL A 31 -15.22 -29.60 3.90
N ALA A 32 -14.74 -29.37 2.69
CA ALA A 32 -15.57 -29.39 1.49
C ALA A 32 -16.18 -30.81 1.22
N ALA A 33 -15.42 -31.85 1.45
CA ALA A 33 -15.91 -33.23 1.29
C ALA A 33 -17.04 -33.58 2.31
N VAL A 34 -16.96 -33.07 3.53
CA VAL A 34 -18.01 -33.27 4.56
C VAL A 34 -19.28 -32.50 4.21
N ILE A 35 -19.19 -31.30 3.66
CA ILE A 35 -20.36 -30.48 3.26
C ILE A 35 -21.06 -31.12 2.05
N VAL A 36 -20.35 -31.65 1.07
CA VAL A 36 -20.95 -32.33 -0.09
C VAL A 36 -21.67 -33.62 0.34
N ALA A 37 -21.15 -34.40 1.27
CA ALA A 37 -21.79 -35.58 1.81
C ALA A 37 -23.09 -35.27 2.58
N ALA A 38 -23.14 -34.15 3.30
CA ALA A 38 -24.34 -33.72 4.03
C ALA A 38 -25.46 -33.20 3.11
N VAL A 39 -25.13 -32.59 1.98
CA VAL A 39 -26.13 -32.10 1.00
C VAL A 39 -26.77 -33.22 0.19
N VAL A 40 -26.04 -34.33 -0.08
CA VAL A 40 -26.58 -35.49 -0.82
C VAL A 40 -27.54 -36.34 0.04
N LEU A 41 -27.40 -36.31 1.38
CA LEU A 41 -28.24 -37.07 2.30
C LEU A 41 -29.56 -36.35 2.68
N LEU A 42 -29.73 -35.05 2.37
CA LEU A 42 -30.95 -34.30 2.70
C LEU A 42 -31.82 -33.93 1.48
N GLY A 43 -31.47 -34.39 0.27
CA GLY A 43 -32.09 -34.01 -1.00
C GLY A 43 -33.07 -35.01 -1.64
N SER A 44 -33.72 -35.90 -0.88
CA SER A 44 -34.75 -36.80 -1.43
C SER A 44 -36.08 -36.67 -0.67
N GLY A 45 -36.96 -35.81 -1.17
CA GLY A 45 -38.33 -35.64 -0.67
C GLY A 45 -39.19 -34.82 -1.63
N THR A 46 -39.86 -35.50 -2.47
CA THR A 46 -41.08 -35.31 -3.30
C THR A 46 -41.88 -33.99 -3.23
N GLY A 47 -42.13 -33.34 -4.38
CA GLY A 47 -43.41 -33.35 -5.12
C GLY A 47 -44.43 -32.27 -4.79
N GLY A 48 -44.94 -31.58 -5.82
CA GLY A 48 -46.23 -30.94 -5.78
C GLY A 48 -46.32 -29.56 -6.47
N GLY A 49 -47.01 -29.52 -7.60
CA GLY A 49 -47.12 -28.43 -8.54
C GLY A 49 -48.04 -27.27 -8.11
N GLY A 50 -48.03 -26.21 -8.89
CA GLY A 50 -48.92 -25.06 -8.77
C GLY A 50 -48.53 -23.91 -9.70
N SER A 51 -49.13 -23.92 -10.88
CA SER A 51 -49.03 -22.89 -11.90
C SER A 51 -49.89 -21.68 -11.52
N ALA A 52 -49.40 -20.48 -11.67
CA ALA A 52 -50.22 -19.27 -11.96
C ALA A 52 -49.33 -18.13 -12.49
N LYS A 53 -49.65 -17.69 -13.68
CA LYS A 53 -49.24 -16.48 -14.39
C LYS A 53 -50.45 -15.53 -14.45
N PRO A 54 -50.37 -14.35 -15.04
CA PRO A 54 -49.84 -13.04 -14.58
C PRO A 54 -50.93 -11.96 -14.54
N SER A 55 -50.61 -10.76 -14.14
CA SER A 55 -51.31 -9.57 -14.63
C SER A 55 -50.41 -8.35 -14.64
N ALA A 56 -50.38 -7.74 -15.80
CA ALA A 56 -49.79 -6.45 -16.08
C ALA A 56 -50.73 -5.34 -15.64
N SER A 57 -50.20 -4.27 -15.06
CA SER A 57 -50.85 -2.95 -15.11
C SER A 57 -49.79 -1.88 -15.31
N SER A 58 -49.96 -1.21 -16.43
CA SER A 58 -49.28 0.03 -16.81
C SER A 58 -49.70 1.17 -15.90
N GLN A 59 -48.78 1.98 -15.45
CA GLN A 59 -49.04 3.40 -15.19
C GLN A 59 -47.91 4.27 -15.70
N LYS A 60 -48.32 5.23 -16.51
CA LYS A 60 -47.60 6.32 -17.15
C LYS A 60 -47.33 7.45 -16.15
N GLY A 61 -46.15 8.06 -16.31
CA GLY A 61 -46.04 9.52 -16.09
C GLY A 61 -45.11 9.95 -14.99
N SER A 62 -43.94 10.45 -15.31
CA SER A 62 -43.55 11.84 -15.09
C SER A 62 -42.08 12.01 -15.43
N SER A 63 -41.83 12.82 -16.42
CA SER A 63 -40.52 13.33 -16.79
C SER A 63 -39.95 14.21 -15.68
N GLY A 64 -38.91 13.69 -14.97
CA GLY A 64 -38.08 14.48 -14.10
C GLY A 64 -36.66 14.51 -14.70
N SER A 65 -36.33 15.63 -15.34
CA SER A 65 -34.98 15.97 -15.77
C SER A 65 -34.07 16.03 -14.56
N SER A 66 -33.29 14.97 -14.30
CA SER A 66 -32.16 15.04 -13.39
C SER A 66 -30.93 15.43 -14.20
N THR A 67 -30.58 16.69 -14.10
CA THR A 67 -29.29 17.23 -14.50
C THR A 67 -28.17 16.35 -13.94
N ALA A 68 -27.45 15.70 -14.84
CA ALA A 68 -26.20 15.04 -14.54
C ALA A 68 -25.23 16.10 -13.98
N THR A 69 -25.04 16.10 -12.66
CA THR A 69 -23.98 16.84 -12.02
C THR A 69 -22.66 16.27 -12.53
N GLY A 70 -22.02 17.03 -13.40
CA GLY A 70 -20.69 16.76 -13.91
C GLY A 70 -19.73 16.48 -12.76
N SER A 71 -19.01 15.38 -12.86
CA SER A 71 -17.88 15.06 -12.02
C SER A 71 -16.85 16.20 -12.17
N ALA A 72 -16.90 17.16 -11.27
CA ALA A 72 -15.89 18.20 -11.18
C ALA A 72 -14.57 17.49 -10.81
N SER A 73 -13.64 17.44 -11.75
CA SER A 73 -12.27 17.04 -11.48
C SER A 73 -11.73 17.96 -10.37
N ALA A 74 -11.58 17.45 -9.18
CA ALA A 74 -11.03 18.18 -8.07
C ALA A 74 -9.64 18.71 -8.47
N LYS A 75 -9.41 20.01 -8.28
CA LYS A 75 -8.08 20.59 -8.51
C LYS A 75 -7.07 19.81 -7.66
N PRO A 76 -5.89 19.46 -8.22
CA PRO A 76 -4.85 18.79 -7.44
C PRO A 76 -4.53 19.57 -6.17
N SER A 77 -4.36 18.86 -5.06
CA SER A 77 -3.94 19.49 -3.81
C SER A 77 -2.57 20.15 -3.96
N PRO A 78 -2.34 21.32 -3.38
CA PRO A 78 -1.01 21.94 -3.33
C PRO A 78 0.08 21.03 -2.75
N LEU A 79 -0.30 20.05 -1.92
CA LEU A 79 0.64 19.07 -1.35
C LEU A 79 1.17 18.06 -2.38
N LEU A 80 0.55 17.93 -3.56
CA LEU A 80 1.03 17.10 -4.66
C LEU A 80 1.97 17.84 -5.61
N GLY A 81 2.07 19.16 -5.48
CA GLY A 81 2.94 19.99 -6.31
C GLY A 81 4.40 19.99 -5.86
N PRO A 82 5.27 20.66 -6.63
CA PRO A 82 6.69 20.83 -6.27
C PRO A 82 6.85 21.46 -4.88
N ILE A 83 7.89 21.07 -4.17
CA ILE A 83 8.26 21.69 -2.89
C ILE A 83 8.69 23.13 -3.16
N PRO A 84 8.05 24.14 -2.53
CA PRO A 84 8.42 25.53 -2.72
C PRO A 84 9.76 25.83 -2.02
N ALA A 85 10.51 26.80 -2.57
CA ALA A 85 11.78 27.25 -1.98
C ALA A 85 11.61 27.82 -0.55
N THR A 86 10.39 28.21 -0.18
CA THR A 86 10.04 28.68 1.17
C THR A 86 9.76 27.57 2.17
N ALA A 87 9.78 26.29 1.75
CA ALA A 87 9.62 25.17 2.67
C ALA A 87 10.79 25.13 3.67
N PRO A 88 10.53 24.67 4.91
CA PRO A 88 11.57 24.62 5.95
C PRO A 88 12.81 23.84 5.50
N GLY A 89 13.96 24.52 5.42
CA GLY A 89 15.23 23.93 5.00
C GLY A 89 15.24 23.37 3.57
N ALA A 90 14.44 23.96 2.66
CA ALA A 90 14.35 23.52 1.27
C ALA A 90 15.73 23.53 0.58
N HIS A 91 16.11 22.40 0.00
CA HIS A 91 17.42 22.21 -0.61
C HIS A 91 17.34 21.22 -1.79
N ARG A 92 18.37 21.23 -2.64
CA ARG A 92 18.53 20.23 -3.70
C ARG A 92 19.04 18.91 -3.10
N ALA A 93 18.44 17.80 -3.51
CA ALA A 93 18.65 16.51 -2.87
C ALA A 93 18.86 15.37 -3.90
N ALA A 94 19.60 15.63 -4.98
CA ALA A 94 19.77 14.70 -6.10
C ALA A 94 20.28 13.29 -5.69
N THR A 95 20.97 13.16 -4.58
CA THR A 95 21.51 11.89 -4.10
C THR A 95 21.09 11.54 -2.67
N GLU A 96 20.29 12.37 -2.04
CA GLU A 96 19.87 12.19 -0.64
C GLU A 96 18.95 10.99 -0.48
N PRO A 97 19.28 10.03 0.38
CA PRO A 97 18.37 8.94 0.72
C PRO A 97 17.15 9.46 1.49
N VAL A 98 15.97 8.98 1.11
CA VAL A 98 14.71 9.37 1.75
C VAL A 98 14.08 8.16 2.44
N PRO A 99 13.76 8.22 3.75
CA PRO A 99 13.04 7.16 4.41
C PRO A 99 11.61 7.09 3.90
N ILE A 100 11.17 5.88 3.51
CA ILE A 100 9.79 5.56 3.18
C ILE A 100 9.25 4.65 4.29
N LEU A 101 8.35 5.16 5.12
CA LEU A 101 7.69 4.36 6.15
C LEU A 101 6.65 3.46 5.50
N MET A 102 6.60 2.19 5.89
CA MET A 102 5.68 1.19 5.36
C MET A 102 4.67 0.76 6.40
N TYR A 103 3.47 1.34 6.32
CA TYR A 103 2.29 0.98 7.10
C TYR A 103 1.36 0.06 6.30
N HIS A 104 0.48 -0.67 7.00
CA HIS A 104 -0.62 -1.42 6.38
C HIS A 104 -1.95 -1.03 7.03
N VAL A 105 -2.34 -1.69 8.11
CA VAL A 105 -3.63 -1.44 8.75
C VAL A 105 -3.49 -0.44 9.88
N ILE A 106 -4.28 0.64 9.83
CA ILE A 106 -4.46 1.52 10.96
C ILE A 106 -5.77 1.12 11.63
N GLY A 107 -5.68 0.64 12.88
CA GLY A 107 -6.85 0.13 13.59
C GLY A 107 -6.50 -0.81 14.73
N THR A 108 -7.52 -1.29 15.43
CA THR A 108 -7.36 -2.20 16.57
C THR A 108 -7.34 -3.65 16.09
N VAL A 109 -6.28 -4.38 16.45
CA VAL A 109 -6.17 -5.81 16.19
C VAL A 109 -7.17 -6.59 17.04
N LYS A 110 -7.83 -7.58 16.45
CA LYS A 110 -8.73 -8.51 17.16
C LYS A 110 -8.04 -9.86 17.37
N PRO A 111 -8.41 -10.63 18.42
CA PRO A 111 -7.90 -12.00 18.58
C PRO A 111 -8.12 -12.83 17.30
N GLY A 112 -7.09 -13.56 16.86
CA GLY A 112 -7.14 -14.38 15.67
C GLY A 112 -6.95 -13.63 14.35
N THR A 113 -6.69 -12.32 14.36
CA THR A 113 -6.37 -11.54 13.17
C THR A 113 -5.08 -12.07 12.53
N PRO A 114 -5.06 -12.34 11.20
CA PRO A 114 -3.84 -12.69 10.48
C PRO A 114 -2.86 -11.50 10.48
N TYR A 115 -1.57 -11.80 10.65
CA TYR A 115 -0.49 -10.79 10.59
C TYR A 115 -0.73 -9.61 11.55
N PRO A 116 -0.93 -9.86 12.87
CA PRO A 116 -1.24 -8.80 13.84
C PRO A 116 -0.15 -7.73 13.92
N GLU A 117 1.09 -8.09 13.56
CA GLU A 117 2.22 -7.15 13.49
C GLU A 117 2.05 -6.03 12.47
N LEU A 118 1.18 -6.19 11.46
CA LEU A 118 0.89 -5.17 10.46
C LEU A 118 -0.16 -4.14 10.92
N TRP A 119 -0.70 -4.30 12.12
CA TRP A 119 -1.74 -3.43 12.68
C TRP A 119 -1.14 -2.43 13.64
N VAL A 120 -1.24 -1.16 13.29
CA VAL A 120 -0.85 -0.04 14.16
C VAL A 120 -2.13 0.64 14.64
N THR A 121 -2.27 0.88 15.95
CA THR A 121 -3.47 1.56 16.47
C THR A 121 -3.49 3.03 15.98
N ALA A 122 -4.69 3.63 15.91
CA ALA A 122 -4.84 5.04 15.56
C ALA A 122 -4.09 5.97 16.52
N SER A 123 -4.06 5.61 17.82
CA SER A 123 -3.31 6.35 18.85
C SER A 123 -1.81 6.26 18.64
N ASP A 124 -1.27 5.06 18.36
CA ASP A 124 0.15 4.86 18.15
C ASP A 124 0.62 5.56 16.85
N PHE A 125 -0.16 5.41 15.77
CA PHE A 125 0.10 6.13 14.53
C PHE A 125 0.16 7.66 14.76
N SER A 126 -0.82 8.21 15.48
CA SER A 126 -0.85 9.64 15.79
C SER A 126 0.36 10.06 16.64
N ALA A 127 0.74 9.25 17.64
CA ALA A 127 1.92 9.52 18.48
C ALA A 127 3.23 9.44 17.68
N GLN A 128 3.36 8.46 16.79
CA GLN A 128 4.51 8.30 15.89
C GLN A 128 4.66 9.51 14.96
N MET A 129 3.59 9.96 14.30
CA MET A 129 3.62 11.12 13.40
C MET A 129 4.00 12.41 14.14
N ARG A 130 3.43 12.65 15.33
CA ARG A 130 3.80 13.82 16.17
C ARG A 130 5.25 13.76 16.61
N ALA A 131 5.77 12.59 16.96
CA ALA A 131 7.17 12.44 17.36
C ALA A 131 8.13 12.73 16.19
N LEU A 132 7.77 12.31 14.97
CA LEU A 132 8.54 12.64 13.77
C LEU A 132 8.52 14.16 13.52
N ALA A 133 7.34 14.79 13.55
CA ALA A 133 7.21 16.24 13.37
C ALA A 133 8.00 17.03 14.43
N ALA A 134 7.96 16.60 15.70
CA ALA A 134 8.72 17.21 16.78
C ALA A 134 10.26 17.08 16.60
N ARG A 135 10.72 16.09 15.80
CA ARG A 135 12.13 15.91 15.43
C ARG A 135 12.50 16.61 14.12
N GLY A 136 11.58 17.43 13.58
CA GLY A 136 11.81 18.23 12.38
C GLY A 136 11.70 17.43 11.08
N TYR A 137 11.06 16.26 11.07
CA TYR A 137 10.71 15.59 9.83
C TYR A 137 9.56 16.31 9.12
N HIS A 138 9.56 16.23 7.79
CA HIS A 138 8.54 16.84 6.95
C HIS A 138 8.02 15.78 5.95
N GLY A 139 6.71 15.57 5.94
CA GLY A 139 6.06 14.63 5.03
C GLY A 139 6.16 15.11 3.58
N VAL A 140 6.58 14.20 2.70
CA VAL A 140 6.64 14.39 1.24
C VAL A 140 6.01 13.19 0.52
N THR A 141 5.63 13.38 -0.75
CA THR A 141 5.23 12.27 -1.62
C THR A 141 6.44 11.56 -2.21
N LEU A 142 6.24 10.36 -2.76
CA LEU A 142 7.30 9.68 -3.52
C LEU A 142 7.60 10.43 -4.83
N GLN A 143 6.58 11.07 -5.44
CA GLN A 143 6.78 11.93 -6.61
C GLN A 143 7.70 13.11 -6.29
N GLN A 144 7.52 13.77 -5.14
CA GLN A 144 8.39 14.87 -4.73
C GLN A 144 9.84 14.41 -4.49
N ALA A 145 10.03 13.25 -3.88
CA ALA A 145 11.36 12.65 -3.75
C ALA A 145 11.96 12.31 -5.12
N TRP A 146 11.18 11.72 -6.01
CA TRP A 146 11.59 11.42 -7.39
C TRP A 146 12.01 12.67 -8.17
N ASP A 147 11.22 13.74 -8.08
CA ASP A 147 11.51 15.01 -8.76
C ASP A 147 12.79 15.67 -8.23
N ALA A 148 13.04 15.55 -6.93
CA ALA A 148 14.28 16.02 -6.34
C ALA A 148 15.50 15.25 -6.86
N TRP A 149 15.37 13.93 -6.97
CA TRP A 149 16.45 13.05 -7.44
C TRP A 149 16.76 13.21 -8.94
N HIS A 150 15.73 13.37 -9.78
CA HIS A 150 15.87 13.24 -11.23
C HIS A 150 15.59 14.52 -12.02
N HIS A 151 14.85 15.46 -11.45
CA HIS A 151 14.41 16.66 -12.15
C HIS A 151 14.87 17.98 -11.46
N GLY A 152 15.75 17.88 -10.47
CA GLY A 152 16.28 19.05 -9.75
C GLY A 152 15.22 19.75 -8.87
N GLY A 153 14.18 19.05 -8.46
CA GLY A 153 13.24 19.51 -7.44
C GLY A 153 13.92 19.76 -6.10
N LEU A 154 13.16 20.31 -5.15
CA LEU A 154 13.63 20.57 -3.80
C LEU A 154 13.01 19.56 -2.83
N LEU A 155 13.70 19.26 -1.73
CA LEU A 155 13.13 18.61 -0.55
C LEU A 155 13.23 19.55 0.66
N PRO A 156 12.29 19.45 1.62
CA PRO A 156 12.44 20.10 2.91
C PRO A 156 13.56 19.41 3.72
N SER A 157 13.97 20.00 4.83
CA SER A 157 14.86 19.29 5.77
C SER A 157 14.20 18.01 6.28
N LYS A 158 14.99 16.93 6.48
CA LYS A 158 14.52 15.64 6.99
C LYS A 158 13.21 15.17 6.30
N PRO A 159 13.21 14.97 4.99
CA PRO A 159 12.03 14.49 4.29
C PRO A 159 11.66 13.07 4.74
N VAL A 160 10.38 12.75 4.79
CA VAL A 160 9.86 11.39 5.06
C VAL A 160 8.63 11.11 4.22
N VAL A 161 8.62 9.96 3.55
CA VAL A 161 7.42 9.46 2.86
C VAL A 161 6.66 8.55 3.82
N VAL A 162 5.37 8.81 4.02
CA VAL A 162 4.50 7.95 4.83
C VAL A 162 3.64 7.13 3.89
N SER A 163 4.02 5.88 3.65
CA SER A 163 3.32 5.00 2.72
C SER A 163 2.44 3.97 3.43
N PHE A 164 1.33 3.63 2.76
CA PHE A 164 0.32 2.68 3.24
C PHE A 164 0.02 1.67 2.14
N ASP A 165 0.10 0.40 2.47
CA ASP A 165 -0.16 -0.66 1.50
C ASP A 165 -1.61 -1.15 1.59
N ASP A 166 -2.09 -1.79 0.53
CA ASP A 166 -3.36 -2.49 0.35
C ASP A 166 -4.61 -1.63 0.19
N GLY A 167 -4.78 -0.51 0.89
CA GLY A 167 -6.01 0.28 0.86
C GLY A 167 -7.05 -0.17 1.89
N TYR A 168 -6.72 -0.12 3.18
CA TYR A 168 -7.64 -0.38 4.29
C TYR A 168 -8.37 0.89 4.73
N SER A 169 -9.63 0.75 5.17
CA SER A 169 -10.48 1.89 5.56
C SER A 169 -9.93 2.74 6.71
N GLY A 170 -9.12 2.18 7.61
CA GLY A 170 -8.43 2.92 8.66
C GLY A 170 -7.42 3.94 8.14
N GLN A 171 -6.87 3.73 6.95
CA GLN A 171 -5.96 4.68 6.33
C GLN A 171 -6.67 6.01 5.99
N TYR A 172 -7.94 5.94 5.60
CA TYR A 172 -8.80 7.11 5.41
C TYR A 172 -9.33 7.66 6.74
N LYS A 173 -9.91 6.80 7.59
CA LYS A 173 -10.63 7.23 8.79
C LYS A 173 -9.71 7.77 9.88
N ASP A 174 -8.54 7.14 10.04
CA ASP A 174 -7.67 7.35 11.18
C ASP A 174 -6.34 8.00 10.79
N ALA A 175 -5.70 7.58 9.68
CA ALA A 175 -4.41 8.15 9.29
C ALA A 175 -4.53 9.50 8.58
N MET A 176 -5.47 9.64 7.62
CA MET A 176 -5.61 10.87 6.85
C MET A 176 -5.84 12.12 7.72
N PRO A 177 -6.72 12.13 8.75
CA PRO A 177 -6.90 13.30 9.61
C PRO A 177 -5.62 13.71 10.35
N VAL A 178 -4.82 12.73 10.78
CA VAL A 178 -3.53 12.99 11.45
C VAL A 178 -2.56 13.66 10.50
N LEU A 179 -2.33 13.07 9.31
CA LEU A 179 -1.42 13.66 8.32
C LEU A 179 -1.87 15.04 7.86
N ARG A 180 -3.17 15.23 7.64
CA ARG A 180 -3.73 16.54 7.29
C ARG A 180 -3.49 17.59 8.37
N SER A 181 -3.57 17.25 9.66
CA SER A 181 -3.28 18.16 10.76
C SER A 181 -1.83 18.65 10.76
N LEU A 182 -0.90 17.84 10.26
CA LEU A 182 0.52 18.16 10.10
C LEU A 182 0.82 18.80 8.73
N ARG A 183 -0.16 18.91 7.84
CA ARG A 183 -0.01 19.30 6.43
C ARG A 183 0.95 18.37 5.68
N TRP A 184 0.92 17.09 6.00
CA TRP A 184 1.71 16.06 5.36
C TRP A 184 0.86 15.29 4.36
N PRO A 185 1.38 15.00 3.16
CA PRO A 185 0.76 14.04 2.26
C PRO A 185 0.94 12.61 2.79
N GLY A 186 0.11 11.69 2.33
CA GLY A 186 0.35 10.26 2.43
C GLY A 186 0.59 9.68 1.04
N VAL A 187 1.13 8.48 0.97
CA VAL A 187 1.27 7.68 -0.26
C VAL A 187 0.49 6.39 -0.09
N LEU A 188 -0.50 6.17 -0.93
CA LEU A 188 -1.34 4.97 -0.89
C LEU A 188 -0.96 4.03 -2.03
N ASN A 189 -0.33 2.91 -1.70
CA ASN A 189 -0.11 1.79 -2.60
C ASN A 189 -1.41 0.96 -2.67
N LEU A 190 -2.29 1.33 -3.60
CA LEU A 190 -3.66 0.80 -3.64
C LEU A 190 -3.73 -0.54 -4.38
N LYS A 191 -4.11 -1.59 -3.66
CA LYS A 191 -4.61 -2.83 -4.23
C LYS A 191 -6.07 -2.64 -4.64
N LEU A 192 -6.36 -2.72 -5.93
CA LEU A 192 -7.71 -2.44 -6.44
C LEU A 192 -8.79 -3.38 -5.90
N GLY A 193 -8.45 -4.61 -5.56
CA GLY A 193 -9.36 -5.55 -4.91
C GLY A 193 -9.89 -5.06 -3.55
N ASN A 194 -9.20 -4.13 -2.88
CA ASN A 194 -9.59 -3.56 -1.59
C ASN A 194 -10.52 -2.34 -1.69
N LEU A 195 -10.93 -1.90 -2.88
CA LEU A 195 -11.96 -0.86 -3.04
C LEU A 195 -13.32 -1.24 -2.45
N ARG A 196 -13.49 -2.45 -1.96
CA ARG A 196 -14.64 -2.86 -1.14
C ARG A 196 -14.55 -2.33 0.30
N ASP A 197 -13.35 -2.24 0.87
CA ASP A 197 -13.09 -1.70 2.21
C ASP A 197 -12.81 -0.20 2.16
N LEU A 198 -11.80 0.23 1.40
CA LEU A 198 -11.52 1.64 1.12
C LEU A 198 -12.24 2.06 -0.17
N LYS A 199 -13.45 2.62 -0.04
CA LYS A 199 -14.30 2.96 -1.18
C LYS A 199 -13.72 4.08 -2.04
N ALA A 200 -13.99 4.07 -3.36
CA ALA A 200 -13.50 5.06 -4.30
C ALA A 200 -13.78 6.53 -3.91
N PRO A 201 -14.94 6.91 -3.34
CA PRO A 201 -15.14 8.27 -2.83
C PRO A 201 -14.11 8.67 -1.77
N HIS A 202 -13.76 7.77 -0.84
CA HIS A 202 -12.73 8.03 0.18
C HIS A 202 -11.36 8.26 -0.45
N VAL A 203 -10.99 7.46 -1.46
CA VAL A 203 -9.73 7.67 -2.21
C VAL A 203 -9.71 9.03 -2.89
N ARG A 204 -10.84 9.50 -3.46
CA ARG A 204 -10.93 10.85 -4.04
C ARG A 204 -10.74 11.95 -3.00
N GLU A 205 -11.27 11.78 -1.79
CA GLU A 205 -11.03 12.72 -0.68
C GLU A 205 -9.57 12.70 -0.20
N MET A 206 -8.93 11.52 -0.16
CA MET A 206 -7.49 11.40 0.12
C MET A 206 -6.67 12.17 -0.91
N ILE A 207 -6.95 12.00 -2.20
CA ILE A 207 -6.31 12.75 -3.29
C ILE A 207 -6.51 14.26 -3.11
N ALA A 208 -7.75 14.70 -2.85
CA ALA A 208 -8.05 16.11 -2.61
C ALA A 208 -7.33 16.66 -1.37
N SER A 209 -6.97 15.79 -0.42
CA SER A 209 -6.20 16.12 0.78
C SER A 209 -4.67 16.06 0.56
N GLY A 210 -4.21 15.76 -0.65
CA GLY A 210 -2.78 15.72 -1.00
C GLY A 210 -2.13 14.34 -0.95
N TRP A 211 -2.92 13.27 -0.94
CA TRP A 211 -2.37 11.92 -1.02
C TRP A 211 -1.99 11.57 -2.46
N GLU A 212 -0.84 10.94 -2.62
CA GLU A 212 -0.40 10.26 -3.83
C GLU A 212 -0.98 8.84 -3.86
N ILE A 213 -1.39 8.39 -5.04
CA ILE A 213 -1.94 7.04 -5.23
C ILE A 213 -1.05 6.28 -6.18
N ASP A 214 -0.48 5.20 -5.70
CA ASP A 214 0.39 4.29 -6.45
C ASP A 214 -0.25 2.92 -6.63
N SER A 215 0.30 2.14 -7.55
CA SER A 215 -0.24 0.83 -7.85
C SER A 215 0.33 -0.26 -6.93
N HIS A 216 -0.56 -1.09 -6.41
CA HIS A 216 -0.21 -2.32 -5.68
C HIS A 216 -0.93 -3.54 -6.27
N THR A 217 -1.02 -3.58 -7.61
CA THR A 217 -1.73 -4.60 -8.38
C THR A 217 -3.27 -4.55 -8.21
N ILE A 218 -3.94 -5.48 -8.89
CA ILE A 218 -5.39 -5.69 -8.73
C ILE A 218 -5.66 -6.69 -7.59
N ASN A 219 -4.98 -7.84 -7.59
CA ASN A 219 -5.30 -8.99 -6.75
C ASN A 219 -4.22 -9.32 -5.69
N HIS A 220 -3.07 -8.66 -5.71
CA HIS A 220 -1.95 -8.88 -4.81
C HIS A 220 -1.35 -10.30 -4.93
N PRO A 221 -1.05 -10.81 -6.13
CA PRO A 221 -0.41 -12.12 -6.27
C PRO A 221 1.08 -12.07 -5.92
N SER A 222 1.68 -13.24 -5.71
CA SER A 222 3.14 -13.36 -5.75
C SER A 222 3.61 -13.25 -7.19
N LEU A 223 4.06 -12.05 -7.62
CA LEU A 223 4.39 -11.76 -9.01
C LEU A 223 5.39 -12.72 -9.64
N PRO A 224 6.46 -13.20 -8.93
CA PRO A 224 7.37 -14.20 -9.49
C PRO A 224 6.76 -15.59 -9.72
N ALA A 225 5.52 -15.83 -9.28
CA ALA A 225 4.85 -17.14 -9.32
C ALA A 225 3.71 -17.21 -10.33
N ILE A 226 3.43 -16.14 -11.04
CA ILE A 226 2.40 -16.07 -12.09
C ILE A 226 3.05 -16.01 -13.48
N ASP A 227 2.28 -16.38 -14.51
CA ASP A 227 2.73 -16.31 -15.89
C ASP A 227 2.75 -14.87 -16.44
N ASP A 228 3.33 -14.67 -17.62
CA ASP A 228 3.53 -13.35 -18.23
C ASP A 228 2.22 -12.63 -18.58
N ALA A 229 1.18 -13.36 -18.94
CA ALA A 229 -0.11 -12.76 -19.26
C ALA A 229 -0.77 -12.19 -18.01
N HIS A 230 -0.76 -12.95 -16.91
CA HIS A 230 -1.25 -12.50 -15.61
C HIS A 230 -0.37 -11.39 -15.04
N LEU A 231 0.97 -11.49 -15.19
CA LEU A 231 1.89 -10.44 -14.73
C LEU A 231 1.59 -9.10 -15.42
N ARG A 232 1.46 -9.09 -16.75
CA ARG A 232 1.06 -7.88 -17.49
C ARG A 232 -0.30 -7.34 -17.03
N TYR A 233 -1.28 -8.22 -16.87
CA TYR A 233 -2.60 -7.83 -16.37
C TYR A 233 -2.53 -7.13 -15.01
N GLU A 234 -1.79 -7.69 -14.05
CA GLU A 234 -1.64 -7.10 -12.71
C GLU A 234 -0.93 -5.74 -12.74
N LEU A 235 -0.01 -5.52 -13.66
CA LEU A 235 0.76 -4.28 -13.80
C LEU A 235 0.02 -3.22 -14.63
N GLU A 236 -0.35 -3.55 -15.86
CA GLU A 236 -0.89 -2.59 -16.83
C GLU A 236 -2.36 -2.27 -16.54
N ALA A 237 -3.18 -3.28 -16.24
CA ALA A 237 -4.59 -3.04 -15.96
C ALA A 237 -4.80 -2.33 -14.62
N SER A 238 -3.96 -2.55 -13.59
CA SER A 238 -4.02 -1.79 -12.35
C SER A 238 -3.73 -0.30 -12.60
N LYS A 239 -2.66 0.00 -13.32
CA LYS A 239 -2.30 1.37 -13.72
C LYS A 239 -3.40 2.06 -14.51
N ALA A 240 -3.92 1.39 -15.54
CA ALA A 240 -4.99 1.90 -16.40
C ALA A 240 -6.29 2.14 -15.61
N ARG A 241 -6.66 1.24 -14.72
CA ARG A 241 -7.86 1.37 -13.87
C ARG A 241 -7.74 2.51 -12.86
N LEU A 242 -6.59 2.66 -12.20
CA LEU A 242 -6.33 3.79 -11.31
C LEU A 242 -6.43 5.11 -12.05
N LYS A 243 -5.81 5.21 -13.24
CA LYS A 243 -5.91 6.39 -14.10
C LYS A 243 -7.37 6.68 -14.50
N LYS A 244 -8.11 5.66 -14.93
CA LYS A 244 -9.52 5.80 -15.34
C LYS A 244 -10.42 6.21 -14.17
N GLU A 245 -10.25 5.59 -13.00
CA GLU A 245 -11.12 5.80 -11.84
C GLU A 245 -10.87 7.14 -11.15
N PHE A 246 -9.61 7.58 -11.07
CA PHE A 246 -9.22 8.75 -10.28
C PHE A 246 -8.65 9.90 -11.10
N GLY A 247 -8.44 9.75 -12.41
CA GLY A 247 -7.88 10.80 -13.27
C GLY A 247 -6.40 11.09 -13.05
N LEU A 248 -5.67 10.14 -12.45
CA LEU A 248 -4.28 10.33 -12.04
C LEU A 248 -3.28 9.77 -13.04
N THR A 249 -2.07 10.35 -13.05
CA THR A 249 -0.89 9.66 -13.56
C THR A 249 -0.31 8.80 -12.45
N VAL A 250 -0.26 7.48 -12.66
CA VAL A 250 0.29 6.52 -11.70
C VAL A 250 1.73 6.21 -12.09
N ASN A 251 2.68 6.77 -11.36
CA ASN A 251 4.10 6.72 -11.69
C ASN A 251 4.84 5.60 -10.97
N PHE A 252 4.36 5.17 -9.81
CA PHE A 252 5.10 4.23 -8.97
C PHE A 252 4.33 2.95 -8.74
N PHE A 253 5.10 1.92 -8.41
CA PHE A 253 4.61 0.58 -8.16
C PHE A 253 5.10 0.07 -6.80
N CYS A 254 4.29 -0.69 -6.09
CA CYS A 254 4.70 -1.39 -4.87
C CYS A 254 4.57 -2.90 -5.09
N TYR A 255 5.66 -3.65 -4.90
CA TYR A 255 5.64 -5.11 -5.07
C TYR A 255 4.81 -5.78 -3.97
N PRO A 256 3.77 -6.57 -4.32
CA PRO A 256 3.03 -7.38 -3.36
C PRO A 256 3.96 -8.25 -2.50
N ALA A 257 3.84 -8.11 -1.17
CA ALA A 257 4.71 -8.79 -0.20
C ALA A 257 6.23 -8.59 -0.45
N GLY A 258 6.61 -7.57 -1.20
CA GLY A 258 7.99 -7.33 -1.62
C GLY A 258 8.56 -8.42 -2.54
N ALA A 259 7.71 -9.23 -3.20
CA ALA A 259 8.15 -10.33 -4.03
C ALA A 259 8.48 -9.86 -5.46
N TYR A 260 9.75 -9.92 -5.82
CA TYR A 260 10.24 -9.57 -7.16
C TYR A 260 11.42 -10.46 -7.59
N ASN A 261 11.71 -10.47 -8.88
CA ASN A 261 12.92 -10.99 -9.52
C ASN A 261 13.23 -10.12 -10.75
N GLN A 262 14.30 -10.40 -11.47
CA GLN A 262 14.72 -9.61 -12.63
C GLN A 262 13.65 -9.58 -13.74
N HIS A 263 12.91 -10.68 -13.94
CA HIS A 263 11.81 -10.75 -14.89
C HIS A 263 10.65 -9.82 -14.51
N VAL A 264 10.24 -9.83 -13.24
CA VAL A 264 9.20 -8.92 -12.72
C VAL A 264 9.65 -7.46 -12.80
N ILE A 265 10.91 -7.15 -12.47
CA ILE A 265 11.46 -5.78 -12.63
C ILE A 265 11.37 -5.33 -14.08
N ALA A 266 11.73 -6.19 -15.04
CA ALA A 266 11.62 -5.87 -16.47
C ALA A 266 10.17 -5.57 -16.88
N ALA A 267 9.22 -6.38 -16.42
CA ALA A 267 7.79 -6.17 -16.68
C ALA A 267 7.27 -4.86 -16.07
N VAL A 268 7.67 -4.50 -14.85
CA VAL A 268 7.32 -3.22 -14.21
C VAL A 268 7.83 -2.03 -15.03
N LYS A 269 9.07 -2.11 -15.52
CA LYS A 269 9.65 -1.11 -16.44
C LYS A 269 8.85 -1.01 -17.73
N GLN A 270 8.51 -2.15 -18.36
CA GLN A 270 7.71 -2.19 -19.60
C GLN A 270 6.30 -1.61 -19.40
N ALA A 271 5.68 -1.80 -18.24
CA ALA A 271 4.40 -1.18 -17.89
C ALA A 271 4.50 0.34 -17.68
N GLY A 272 5.70 0.92 -17.81
CA GLY A 272 5.93 2.36 -17.79
C GLY A 272 5.87 2.97 -16.40
N TYR A 273 6.14 2.21 -15.32
CA TYR A 273 6.37 2.77 -14.01
C TYR A 273 7.77 3.40 -13.93
N LEU A 274 7.89 4.52 -13.21
CA LEU A 274 9.16 5.22 -13.05
C LEU A 274 10.04 4.56 -11.98
N ALA A 275 9.42 4.09 -10.89
CA ALA A 275 10.12 3.41 -9.82
C ALA A 275 9.21 2.39 -9.12
N ALA A 276 9.81 1.55 -8.26
CA ALA A 276 9.07 0.57 -7.48
C ALA A 276 9.64 0.39 -6.07
N THR A 277 8.74 0.31 -5.08
CA THR A 277 9.06 0.08 -3.66
C THR A 277 8.97 -1.40 -3.30
N THR A 278 9.83 -1.82 -2.37
CA THR A 278 9.92 -3.20 -1.88
C THR A 278 9.61 -3.28 -0.37
N THR A 279 9.77 -4.46 0.19
CA THR A 279 9.82 -4.68 1.66
C THR A 279 11.25 -4.82 2.17
N ASP A 280 12.25 -4.53 1.35
CA ASP A 280 13.65 -4.55 1.77
C ASP A 280 13.89 -3.37 2.71
N GLU A 281 14.48 -3.68 3.87
CA GLU A 281 14.71 -2.67 4.90
C GLU A 281 15.82 -1.71 4.47
N GLY A 282 15.52 -0.40 4.50
CA GLY A 282 16.47 0.63 4.12
C GLY A 282 15.80 1.93 3.71
N PHE A 283 16.57 3.01 3.60
CA PHE A 283 16.12 4.24 2.97
C PHE A 283 16.13 4.07 1.44
N ALA A 284 15.14 4.66 0.80
CA ALA A 284 15.09 4.73 -0.66
C ALA A 284 16.20 5.61 -1.21
N ARG A 285 16.84 5.19 -2.29
CA ARG A 285 17.94 5.90 -2.93
C ARG A 285 17.68 6.03 -4.43
N PRO A 286 18.11 7.11 -5.08
CA PRO A 286 17.86 7.33 -6.51
C PRO A 286 18.46 6.24 -7.43
N GLN A 287 19.56 5.58 -7.02
CA GLN A 287 20.16 4.49 -7.78
C GLN A 287 19.39 3.17 -7.71
N ASP A 288 18.53 2.99 -6.70
CA ASP A 288 17.78 1.75 -6.46
C ASP A 288 16.35 1.80 -7.06
N THR A 289 16.19 2.53 -8.15
CA THR A 289 14.92 2.97 -8.77
C THR A 289 13.80 1.93 -8.75
N PHE A 290 14.08 0.67 -9.08
CA PHE A 290 13.07 -0.39 -9.11
C PHE A 290 13.11 -1.35 -7.92
N VAL A 291 13.85 -0.99 -6.88
CA VAL A 291 13.98 -1.76 -5.63
C VAL A 291 14.14 -0.81 -4.44
N LEU A 292 13.38 0.26 -4.42
CA LEU A 292 13.41 1.26 -3.35
C LEU A 292 13.11 0.60 -2.01
N GLY A 293 14.05 0.72 -1.07
CA GLY A 293 13.91 0.20 0.30
C GLY A 293 12.89 1.00 1.10
N ARG A 294 12.30 0.36 2.10
CA ARG A 294 11.35 0.99 3.03
C ARG A 294 11.64 0.59 4.47
N VAL A 295 11.24 1.44 5.40
CA VAL A 295 11.29 1.17 6.85
C VAL A 295 9.94 0.63 7.31
N ARG A 296 9.90 -0.66 7.70
CA ARG A 296 8.67 -1.30 8.15
C ARG A 296 8.26 -0.77 9.53
N VAL A 297 6.98 -0.40 9.67
CA VAL A 297 6.38 -0.05 10.95
C VAL A 297 5.42 -1.15 11.37
N ASN A 298 5.62 -1.67 12.57
CA ASN A 298 4.82 -2.75 13.16
C ASN A 298 3.95 -2.22 14.30
N GLY A 299 2.93 -2.98 14.67
CA GLY A 299 2.04 -2.64 15.78
C GLY A 299 2.71 -2.51 17.15
N SER A 300 3.89 -3.11 17.31
CA SER A 300 4.70 -2.98 18.52
C SER A 300 5.64 -1.76 18.53
N ASP A 301 5.71 -0.99 17.44
CA ASP A 301 6.60 0.14 17.36
C ASP A 301 6.06 1.35 18.11
N SER A 302 6.68 1.69 19.21
CA SER A 302 6.47 2.96 19.91
C SER A 302 7.07 4.13 19.08
N PRO A 303 6.72 5.38 19.37
CA PRO A 303 7.37 6.55 18.76
C PRO A 303 8.91 6.53 18.92
N ALA A 304 9.39 6.09 20.08
CA ALA A 304 10.83 6.01 20.36
C ALA A 304 11.51 4.92 19.52
N SER A 305 10.89 3.73 19.40
CA SER A 305 11.44 2.65 18.58
C SER A 305 11.41 2.98 17.09
N LEU A 306 10.39 3.68 16.60
CA LEU A 306 10.36 4.17 15.22
C LEU A 306 11.51 5.14 14.93
N LEU A 307 11.75 6.11 15.81
CA LEU A 307 12.88 7.04 15.68
C LEU A 307 14.22 6.32 15.74
N ALA A 308 14.35 5.32 16.62
CA ALA A 308 15.55 4.48 16.68
C ALA A 308 15.77 3.65 15.41
N LYS A 309 14.69 3.09 14.82
CA LYS A 309 14.76 2.42 13.52
C LYS A 309 15.27 3.36 12.42
N LEU A 310 14.72 4.56 12.33
CA LEU A 310 15.15 5.55 11.35
C LEU A 310 16.63 5.88 11.53
N ALA A 311 17.08 6.13 12.75
CA ALA A 311 18.48 6.40 13.02
C ALA A 311 19.42 5.20 12.70
N ALA A 312 18.96 3.98 12.94
CA ALA A 312 19.73 2.77 12.64
C ALA A 312 19.77 2.43 11.14
N THR A 313 18.77 2.89 10.38
CA THR A 313 18.62 2.61 8.95
C THR A 313 19.21 3.73 8.09
N ASP A 314 19.41 4.93 8.67
CA ASP A 314 19.99 6.07 7.98
C ASP A 314 21.41 5.76 7.48
N PRO A 315 21.63 5.73 6.16
CA PRO A 315 22.95 5.43 5.61
C PRO A 315 23.97 6.55 5.85
N ASN A 316 23.51 7.75 6.25
CA ASN A 316 24.34 8.91 6.54
C ASN A 316 24.61 9.06 8.05
N ALA A 317 23.97 8.24 8.90
CA ALA A 317 24.25 8.26 10.33
C ALA A 317 25.71 7.82 10.56
N SER A 318 26.48 8.68 11.23
CA SER A 318 27.81 8.27 11.71
C SER A 318 27.69 7.00 12.53
N PRO A 319 28.57 6.00 12.35
CA PRO A 319 28.53 4.80 13.17
C PRO A 319 28.73 5.22 14.63
N THR A 320 27.63 5.26 15.38
CA THR A 320 27.71 5.34 16.84
C THR A 320 28.46 4.10 17.27
N LEU A 321 29.65 4.28 17.89
CA LEU A 321 30.44 3.24 18.51
C LEU A 321 29.47 2.37 19.32
N ARG A 322 29.21 1.16 18.83
CA ARG A 322 28.53 0.14 19.64
C ARG A 322 29.35 -0.04 20.88
N PRO A 323 28.81 0.03 22.11
CA PRO A 323 29.55 -0.40 23.28
C PRO A 323 30.02 -1.82 22.98
N GLN A 324 31.32 -2.02 22.93
CA GLN A 324 31.92 -3.35 22.90
C GLN A 324 31.42 -4.03 24.17
N GLY A 325 30.53 -5.01 24.03
CA GLY A 325 30.10 -5.84 25.14
C GLY A 325 31.36 -6.45 25.76
N GLY A 326 31.67 -6.04 27.00
CA GLY A 326 32.70 -6.68 27.80
C GLY A 326 32.35 -8.17 27.98
N ALA A 327 33.38 -8.96 27.88
CA ALA A 327 33.41 -10.41 28.04
C ALA A 327 32.79 -10.88 29.37
#